data_f9f7dd5a475ca3bb5dc75e448b5ffbc1
#
_entry.id   f9f7dd5a475ca3bb5dc75e448b5ffbc1
#
_cell.length_a   1.000
_cell.length_b   1.000
_cell.length_c   1.000
_cell.angle_alpha   90.00
_cell.angle_beta   90.00
_cell.angle_gamma   90.00
#
_symmetry.space_group_name_H-M   'P 1'
#
loop_
_entity.id
_entity.type
_entity.pdbx_description
1 polymer ?
#
loop_
_entity_poly.entity_id
_entity_poly.type
_entity_poly.pdbx_seq_one_letter_code
_entity_poly.pdbx_strand_id
1 'polypeptide(L)'
;MDIVNTLELILPKMRQQMFQKRIYSLDVLYDAIEEEGKYYPIKELDIFFSKLGIFLKSQEITELLHHCRHNETQIDLIKLVYLFRTTVPEDIVDELNEIFNILSNGQPSINKNELLQQLNEKEHPQCELMKKDLQYIKDSVIKGFDKIVGDKTDILREEFLEFHYNIFWVMPTYCHGNFRKKIASMWNIRF
;
A
#
# COMPACT_ATOMS: atom_id res chain seq x y z
N MET A 1 -30.85 -9.52 -11.36
CA MET A 1 -29.50 -9.99 -11.72
C MET A 1 -28.57 -8.92 -11.19
N ASP A 2 -28.09 -9.11 -9.95
CA ASP A 2 -27.26 -8.12 -9.29
C ASP A 2 -25.95 -8.02 -10.08
N ILE A 3 -25.68 -6.82 -10.57
CA ILE A 3 -24.37 -6.49 -11.17
C ILE A 3 -23.38 -6.51 -10.00
N VAL A 4 -22.85 -7.69 -9.70
CA VAL A 4 -21.70 -7.82 -8.80
C VAL A 4 -20.63 -6.91 -9.38
N ASN A 5 -20.23 -5.90 -8.62
CA ASN A 5 -19.18 -5.00 -9.05
C ASN A 5 -17.92 -5.87 -9.35
N THR A 6 -17.59 -5.99 -10.62
CA THR A 6 -16.50 -6.89 -11.09
C THR A 6 -15.18 -6.56 -10.41
N LEU A 7 -14.96 -5.29 -10.03
CA LEU A 7 -13.78 -4.86 -9.26
C LEU A 7 -13.69 -5.52 -7.88
N GLU A 8 -14.83 -5.78 -7.22
CA GLU A 8 -14.86 -6.47 -5.91
C GLU A 8 -14.31 -7.90 -6.00
N LEU A 9 -14.28 -8.49 -7.18
CA LEU A 9 -13.69 -9.80 -7.43
C LEU A 9 -12.24 -9.71 -7.93
N ILE A 10 -11.94 -8.70 -8.75
CA ILE A 10 -10.62 -8.52 -9.39
C ILE A 10 -9.58 -8.09 -8.34
N LEU A 11 -9.89 -7.09 -7.51
CA LEU A 11 -8.92 -6.51 -6.58
C LEU A 11 -8.45 -7.52 -5.51
N PRO A 12 -9.31 -8.31 -4.85
CA PRO A 12 -8.86 -9.37 -3.94
C PRO A 12 -8.01 -10.44 -4.63
N LYS A 13 -8.34 -10.80 -5.88
CA LYS A 13 -7.54 -11.73 -6.68
C LYS A 13 -6.13 -11.18 -6.95
N MET A 14 -6.02 -9.92 -7.37
CA MET A 14 -4.73 -9.26 -7.58
C MET A 14 -3.89 -9.24 -6.30
N ARG A 15 -4.50 -8.84 -5.17
CA ARG A 15 -3.87 -8.85 -3.85
C ARG A 15 -3.31 -10.23 -3.50
N GLN A 16 -4.13 -11.28 -3.65
CA GLN A 16 -3.71 -12.64 -3.36
C GLN A 16 -2.54 -13.09 -4.24
N GLN A 17 -2.56 -12.73 -5.53
CA GLN A 17 -1.49 -13.07 -6.47
C GLN A 17 -0.18 -12.36 -6.14
N MET A 18 -0.22 -11.05 -5.81
CA MET A 18 0.95 -10.30 -5.33
C MET A 18 1.52 -10.92 -4.07
N PHE A 19 0.66 -11.27 -3.10
CA PHE A 19 1.09 -11.92 -1.87
C PHE A 19 1.79 -13.27 -2.14
N GLN A 20 1.27 -14.10 -3.04
CA GLN A 20 1.89 -15.36 -3.44
C GLN A 20 3.26 -15.14 -4.11
N LYS A 21 3.44 -14.01 -4.80
CA LYS A 21 4.72 -13.59 -5.38
C LYS A 21 5.68 -12.97 -4.35
N ARG A 22 5.28 -12.90 -3.07
CA ARG A 22 6.02 -12.25 -1.97
C ARG A 22 6.18 -10.73 -2.14
N ILE A 23 5.22 -10.12 -2.77
CA ILE A 23 5.07 -8.66 -2.82
C ILE A 23 4.08 -8.29 -1.72
N TYR A 24 4.53 -7.51 -0.74
CA TYR A 24 3.78 -7.23 0.49
C TYR A 24 3.43 -5.74 0.66
N SER A 25 3.69 -4.94 -0.34
CA SER A 25 3.40 -3.50 -0.36
C SER A 25 3.10 -3.03 -1.77
N LEU A 26 2.37 -1.93 -1.90
CA LEU A 26 2.15 -1.24 -3.18
C LEU A 26 3.36 -0.40 -3.63
N ASP A 27 4.46 -0.37 -2.86
CA ASP A 27 5.66 0.41 -3.21
C ASP A 27 6.21 0.05 -4.58
N VAL A 28 6.01 -1.19 -5.01
CA VAL A 28 6.40 -1.64 -6.36
C VAL A 28 5.72 -0.85 -7.49
N LEU A 29 4.51 -0.30 -7.24
CA LEU A 29 3.82 0.57 -8.20
C LEU A 29 4.44 1.96 -8.23
N TYR A 30 4.90 2.46 -7.09
CA TYR A 30 5.64 3.72 -7.02
C TYR A 30 7.01 3.60 -7.68
N ASP A 31 7.73 2.47 -7.47
CA ASP A 31 8.98 2.19 -8.18
C ASP A 31 8.75 2.21 -9.71
N ALA A 32 7.67 1.59 -10.17
CA ALA A 32 7.32 1.60 -11.58
C ALA A 32 6.97 3.02 -12.10
N ILE A 33 6.31 3.85 -11.28
CA ILE A 33 6.01 5.24 -11.64
C ILE A 33 7.30 6.07 -11.73
N GLU A 34 8.27 5.83 -10.84
CA GLU A 34 9.57 6.50 -10.87
C GLU A 34 10.40 6.08 -12.11
N GLU A 35 10.39 4.80 -12.48
CA GLU A 35 11.19 4.24 -13.57
C GLU A 35 10.57 4.48 -14.95
N GLU A 36 9.28 4.22 -15.10
CA GLU A 36 8.57 4.18 -16.39
C GLU A 36 7.68 5.41 -16.62
N GLY A 37 7.45 6.20 -15.55
CA GLY A 37 6.55 7.35 -15.55
C GLY A 37 5.12 6.99 -15.15
N LYS A 38 4.34 8.07 -14.92
CA LYS A 38 2.95 7.99 -14.47
C LYS A 38 2.02 7.26 -15.45
N TYR A 39 2.28 7.36 -16.75
CA TYR A 39 1.43 6.83 -17.81
C TYR A 39 2.08 5.64 -18.48
N TYR A 40 1.45 4.47 -18.34
CA TYR A 40 2.00 3.20 -18.82
C TYR A 40 1.24 2.68 -20.05
N PRO A 41 1.93 2.14 -21.09
CA PRO A 41 1.28 1.65 -22.30
C PRO A 41 0.34 0.45 -22.03
N ILE A 42 -0.92 0.54 -22.49
CA ILE A 42 -1.91 -0.55 -22.33
C ILE A 42 -1.43 -1.85 -22.99
N LYS A 43 -0.77 -1.75 -24.15
CA LYS A 43 -0.25 -2.93 -24.88
C LYS A 43 0.82 -3.72 -24.12
N GLU A 44 1.44 -3.12 -23.09
CA GLU A 44 2.50 -3.73 -22.28
C GLU A 44 2.00 -4.10 -20.87
N LEU A 45 0.70 -3.91 -20.62
CA LEU A 45 0.11 -4.10 -19.29
C LEU A 45 0.20 -5.55 -18.80
N ASP A 46 0.11 -6.54 -19.70
CA ASP A 46 0.29 -7.95 -19.35
C ASP A 46 1.71 -8.23 -18.86
N ILE A 47 2.72 -7.59 -19.46
CA ILE A 47 4.12 -7.71 -19.04
C ILE A 47 4.29 -7.07 -17.68
N PHE A 48 3.74 -5.88 -17.49
CA PHE A 48 3.76 -5.17 -16.21
C PHE A 48 3.12 -6.00 -15.09
N PHE A 49 1.91 -6.49 -15.29
CA PHE A 49 1.23 -7.31 -14.31
C PHE A 49 1.94 -8.64 -14.03
N SER A 50 2.54 -9.27 -15.05
CA SER A 50 3.29 -10.50 -14.84
C SER A 50 4.52 -10.33 -13.95
N LYS A 51 5.20 -9.17 -14.02
CA LYS A 51 6.29 -8.82 -13.10
C LYS A 51 5.79 -8.81 -11.64
N LEU A 52 4.55 -8.37 -11.43
CA LEU A 52 3.88 -8.34 -10.11
C LEU A 52 3.24 -9.68 -9.73
N GLY A 53 3.34 -10.69 -10.60
CA GLY A 53 2.68 -11.99 -10.42
C GLY A 53 1.16 -11.92 -10.59
N ILE A 54 0.64 -10.86 -11.20
CA ILE A 54 -0.78 -10.64 -11.46
C ILE A 54 -1.13 -11.21 -12.84
N PHE A 55 -2.13 -12.09 -12.89
CA PHE A 55 -2.64 -12.71 -14.11
C PHE A 55 -4.14 -12.49 -14.22
N LEU A 56 -4.53 -11.61 -15.11
CA LEU A 56 -5.93 -11.23 -15.35
C LEU A 56 -6.41 -11.77 -16.70
N LYS A 57 -7.70 -12.09 -16.78
CA LYS A 57 -8.37 -12.39 -18.03
C LYS A 57 -8.64 -11.10 -18.80
N SER A 58 -8.79 -11.16 -20.11
CA SER A 58 -9.04 -9.99 -20.96
C SER A 58 -10.25 -9.15 -20.49
N GLN A 59 -11.32 -9.79 -20.01
CA GLN A 59 -12.48 -9.09 -19.43
C GLN A 59 -12.14 -8.34 -18.14
N GLU A 60 -11.32 -8.95 -17.27
CA GLU A 60 -10.87 -8.33 -16.01
C GLU A 60 -9.97 -7.12 -16.29
N ILE A 61 -9.09 -7.22 -17.30
CA ILE A 61 -8.26 -6.10 -17.77
C ILE A 61 -9.15 -4.97 -18.30
N THR A 62 -10.14 -5.30 -19.14
CA THR A 62 -11.07 -4.30 -19.68
C THR A 62 -11.79 -3.55 -18.56
N GLU A 63 -12.28 -4.25 -17.55
CA GLU A 63 -12.94 -3.63 -16.39
C GLU A 63 -11.98 -2.72 -15.62
N LEU A 64 -10.77 -3.19 -15.31
CA LEU A 64 -9.75 -2.38 -14.64
C LEU A 64 -9.42 -1.11 -15.44
N LEU A 65 -9.33 -1.22 -16.77
CA LEU A 65 -9.06 -0.10 -17.66
C LEU A 65 -10.15 0.98 -17.60
N HIS A 66 -11.41 0.65 -17.36
CA HIS A 66 -12.47 1.65 -17.18
C HIS A 66 -12.14 2.64 -16.05
N HIS A 67 -11.45 2.19 -15.01
CA HIS A 67 -11.11 2.99 -13.84
C HIS A 67 -9.74 3.67 -13.94
N CYS A 68 -8.77 3.03 -14.60
CA CYS A 68 -7.38 3.49 -14.62
C CYS A 68 -6.93 4.08 -15.96
N ARG A 69 -7.76 4.04 -17.00
CA ARG A 69 -7.40 4.57 -18.33
C ARG A 69 -7.10 6.07 -18.26
N HIS A 70 -5.98 6.47 -18.88
CA HIS A 70 -5.65 7.86 -19.14
C HIS A 70 -6.16 8.30 -20.52
N ASN A 71 -5.86 7.51 -21.55
CA ASN A 71 -6.28 7.71 -22.94
C ASN A 71 -6.44 6.35 -23.64
N GLU A 72 -6.57 6.34 -24.98
CA GLU A 72 -6.76 5.11 -25.75
C GLU A 72 -5.59 4.12 -25.67
N THR A 73 -4.38 4.61 -25.38
CA THR A 73 -3.13 3.81 -25.43
C THR A 73 -2.44 3.67 -24.08
N GLN A 74 -2.87 4.40 -23.04
CA GLN A 74 -2.17 4.46 -21.75
C GLN A 74 -3.11 4.34 -20.57
N ILE A 75 -2.62 3.73 -19.48
CA ILE A 75 -3.21 3.79 -18.14
C ILE A 75 -2.48 4.81 -17.27
N ASP A 76 -3.17 5.30 -16.24
CA ASP A 76 -2.63 6.13 -15.17
C ASP A 76 -2.35 5.22 -13.95
N LEU A 77 -1.07 4.96 -13.67
CA LEU A 77 -0.65 4.11 -12.55
C LEU A 77 -1.03 4.72 -11.19
N ILE A 78 -1.13 6.04 -11.09
CA ILE A 78 -1.59 6.70 -9.86
C ILE A 78 -3.06 6.38 -9.61
N LYS A 79 -3.91 6.38 -10.65
CA LYS A 79 -5.31 5.95 -10.52
C LYS A 79 -5.41 4.49 -10.07
N LEU A 80 -4.51 3.62 -10.54
CA LEU A 80 -4.45 2.22 -10.09
C LEU A 80 -4.12 2.13 -8.60
N VAL A 81 -3.14 2.89 -8.10
CA VAL A 81 -2.82 2.96 -6.67
C VAL A 81 -4.02 3.46 -5.87
N TYR A 82 -4.69 4.53 -6.32
CA TYR A 82 -5.89 5.03 -5.63
C TYR A 82 -7.01 3.99 -5.60
N LEU A 83 -7.22 3.27 -6.70
CA LEU A 83 -8.22 2.21 -6.76
C LEU A 83 -7.96 1.12 -5.71
N PHE A 84 -6.71 0.71 -5.53
CA PHE A 84 -6.34 -0.25 -4.48
C PHE A 84 -6.61 0.28 -3.07
N ARG A 85 -6.36 1.56 -2.82
CA ARG A 85 -6.60 2.18 -1.50
C ARG A 85 -8.08 2.29 -1.15
N THR A 86 -8.98 2.48 -2.12
CA THR A 86 -10.43 2.55 -1.85
C THR A 86 -11.02 1.26 -1.29
N THR A 87 -10.24 0.17 -1.30
CA THR A 87 -10.66 -1.12 -0.75
C THR A 87 -10.20 -1.35 0.69
N VAL A 88 -9.57 -0.36 1.34
CA VAL A 88 -9.22 -0.44 2.76
C VAL A 88 -10.49 -0.26 3.60
N PRO A 89 -10.82 -1.21 4.49
CA PRO A 89 -12.00 -1.13 5.34
C PRO A 89 -12.00 0.10 6.25
N GLU A 90 -13.18 0.66 6.54
CA GLU A 90 -13.33 1.90 7.30
C GLU A 90 -12.82 1.75 8.76
N ASP A 91 -13.03 0.59 9.38
CA ASP A 91 -12.51 0.28 10.71
C ASP A 91 -10.98 0.37 10.78
N ILE A 92 -10.28 -0.04 9.72
CA ILE A 92 -8.82 0.09 9.63
C ILE A 92 -8.41 1.57 9.49
N VAL A 93 -9.18 2.35 8.75
CA VAL A 93 -8.96 3.81 8.62
C VAL A 93 -9.08 4.48 9.99
N ASP A 94 -10.09 4.13 10.77
CA ASP A 94 -10.32 4.66 12.11
C ASP A 94 -9.19 4.27 13.07
N GLU A 95 -8.74 3.02 13.04
CA GLU A 95 -7.61 2.55 13.84
C GLU A 95 -6.31 3.30 13.53
N LEU A 96 -6.02 3.52 12.25
CA LEU A 96 -4.84 4.29 11.83
C LEU A 96 -4.92 5.75 12.25
N ASN A 97 -6.10 6.37 12.19
CA ASN A 97 -6.33 7.72 12.67
C ASN A 97 -6.07 7.85 14.19
N GLU A 98 -6.50 6.86 14.97
CA GLU A 98 -6.23 6.82 16.42
C GLU A 98 -4.72 6.71 16.70
N ILE A 99 -4.02 5.81 15.99
CA ILE A 99 -2.57 5.65 16.10
C ILE A 99 -1.85 6.96 15.75
N PHE A 100 -2.24 7.61 14.66
CA PHE A 100 -1.67 8.92 14.29
C PHE A 100 -1.88 9.96 15.37
N ASN A 101 -3.08 10.06 15.96
CA ASN A 101 -3.36 11.00 17.02
C ASN A 101 -2.48 10.79 18.26
N ILE A 102 -2.21 9.54 18.62
CA ILE A 102 -1.31 9.19 19.73
C ILE A 102 0.12 9.63 19.40
N LEU A 103 0.63 9.28 18.22
CA LEU A 103 2.00 9.59 17.79
C LEU A 103 2.25 11.08 17.63
N SER A 104 1.26 11.81 17.14
CA SER A 104 1.34 13.26 16.93
C SER A 104 1.08 14.08 18.21
N ASN A 105 0.65 13.45 19.31
CA ASN A 105 0.13 14.14 20.50
C ASN A 105 -1.00 15.13 20.13
N GLY A 106 -1.85 14.76 19.19
CA GLY A 106 -2.96 15.58 18.67
C GLY A 106 -2.53 16.71 17.73
N GLN A 107 -1.27 16.79 17.33
CA GLN A 107 -0.79 17.76 16.35
C GLN A 107 -1.19 17.37 14.92
N PRO A 108 -1.24 18.32 13.97
CA PRO A 108 -1.60 18.04 12.58
C PRO A 108 -0.56 17.25 11.80
N SER A 109 0.67 17.16 12.29
CA SER A 109 1.79 16.45 11.67
C SER A 109 2.70 15.80 12.71
N ILE A 110 3.56 14.88 12.23
CA ILE A 110 4.61 14.21 13.02
C ILE A 110 5.93 14.46 12.32
N ASN A 111 6.98 14.84 13.08
CA ASN A 111 8.32 14.91 12.50
C ASN A 111 8.80 13.52 12.07
N LYS A 112 9.23 13.40 10.80
CA LYS A 112 9.65 12.13 10.20
C LYS A 112 10.75 11.43 11.00
N ASN A 113 11.77 12.18 11.45
CA ASN A 113 12.87 11.59 12.21
C ASN A 113 12.42 11.11 13.61
N GLU A 114 11.53 11.86 14.27
CA GLU A 114 10.97 11.45 15.55
C GLU A 114 10.11 10.19 15.41
N LEU A 115 9.30 10.11 14.35
CA LEU A 115 8.52 8.92 14.05
C LEU A 115 9.43 7.70 13.81
N LEU A 116 10.47 7.85 12.99
CA LEU A 116 11.39 6.76 12.68
C LEU A 116 12.21 6.28 13.90
N GLN A 117 12.44 7.14 14.91
CA GLN A 117 13.05 6.74 16.17
C GLN A 117 12.13 5.85 17.03
N GLN A 118 10.82 5.91 16.80
CA GLN A 118 9.84 5.06 17.49
C GLN A 118 9.62 3.73 16.79
N LEU A 119 10.21 3.51 15.61
CA LEU A 119 10.03 2.29 14.84
C LEU A 119 10.61 1.08 15.59
N ASN A 120 9.78 0.07 15.78
CA ASN A 120 10.17 -1.25 16.23
C ASN A 120 10.12 -2.23 15.04
N GLU A 121 11.26 -2.41 14.39
CA GLU A 121 11.38 -3.18 13.15
C GLU A 121 10.95 -4.65 13.34
N LYS A 122 11.12 -5.20 14.55
CA LYS A 122 10.73 -6.60 14.87
C LYS A 122 9.23 -6.80 14.79
N GLU A 123 8.46 -5.77 15.12
CA GLU A 123 7.01 -5.81 15.12
C GLU A 123 6.41 -5.39 13.76
N HIS A 124 7.26 -4.99 12.80
CA HIS A 124 6.77 -4.64 11.47
C HIS A 124 6.10 -5.85 10.82
N PRO A 125 4.88 -5.71 10.25
CA PRO A 125 4.14 -6.84 9.69
C PRO A 125 4.91 -7.67 8.66
N GLN A 126 5.77 -7.04 7.87
CA GLN A 126 6.59 -7.73 6.86
C GLN A 126 7.79 -8.49 7.46
N CYS A 127 8.25 -8.15 8.66
CA CYS A 127 9.37 -8.84 9.31
C CYS A 127 9.07 -10.32 9.47
N GLU A 128 7.91 -10.67 10.00
CA GLU A 128 7.45 -12.05 10.17
C GLU A 128 7.29 -12.78 8.83
N LEU A 129 6.70 -12.11 7.84
CA LEU A 129 6.40 -12.69 6.53
C LEU A 129 7.64 -12.92 5.66
N MET A 130 8.59 -11.99 5.69
CA MET A 130 9.73 -11.98 4.79
C MET A 130 10.98 -12.63 5.39
N LYS A 131 11.04 -12.79 6.71
CA LYS A 131 12.26 -13.22 7.44
C LYS A 131 13.49 -12.40 7.06
N LYS A 132 13.32 -11.12 6.81
CA LYS A 132 14.36 -10.17 6.46
C LYS A 132 15.06 -9.67 7.73
N ASP A 133 16.31 -9.22 7.58
CA ASP A 133 16.99 -8.56 8.67
C ASP A 133 16.32 -7.21 9.01
N LEU A 134 16.58 -6.73 10.22
CA LEU A 134 15.92 -5.52 10.75
C LEU A 134 16.36 -4.25 10.01
N GLN A 135 17.60 -4.22 9.50
CA GLN A 135 18.07 -3.07 8.73
C GLN A 135 17.31 -2.95 7.41
N TYR A 136 17.07 -4.08 6.72
CA TYR A 136 16.25 -4.08 5.52
C TYR A 136 14.85 -3.53 5.77
N ILE A 137 14.21 -3.92 6.89
CA ILE A 137 12.88 -3.41 7.25
C ILE A 137 12.92 -1.91 7.50
N LYS A 138 13.92 -1.44 8.26
CA LYS A 138 14.10 -0.02 8.53
C LYS A 138 14.28 0.80 7.26
N ASP A 139 15.16 0.36 6.37
CA ASP A 139 15.41 1.04 5.10
C ASP A 139 14.15 1.06 4.20
N SER A 140 13.38 -0.03 4.22
CA SER A 140 12.11 -0.12 3.48
C SER A 140 11.06 0.88 4.02
N VAL A 141 10.96 1.03 5.35
CA VAL A 141 10.04 2.01 5.97
C VAL A 141 10.47 3.45 5.63
N ILE A 142 11.77 3.75 5.74
CA ILE A 142 12.30 5.07 5.37
C ILE A 142 12.00 5.38 3.91
N LYS A 143 12.36 4.46 3.00
CA LYS A 143 12.11 4.60 1.56
C LYS A 143 10.61 4.76 1.24
N GLY A 144 9.75 4.02 1.95
CA GLY A 144 8.30 4.11 1.79
C GLY A 144 7.76 5.50 2.14
N PHE A 145 8.22 6.10 3.24
CA PHE A 145 7.88 7.48 3.58
C PHE A 145 8.48 8.49 2.60
N ASP A 146 9.75 8.33 2.22
CA ASP A 146 10.40 9.24 1.28
C ASP A 146 9.66 9.34 -0.06
N LYS A 147 9.08 8.24 -0.55
CA LYS A 147 8.25 8.23 -1.76
C LYS A 147 6.96 9.04 -1.63
N ILE A 148 6.40 9.13 -0.42
CA ILE A 148 5.13 9.81 -0.15
C ILE A 148 5.37 11.28 0.19
N VAL A 149 6.29 11.54 1.11
CA VAL A 149 6.55 12.90 1.66
C VAL A 149 7.64 13.66 0.91
N GLY A 150 8.51 12.95 0.16
CA GLY A 150 9.69 13.54 -0.47
C GLY A 150 10.66 14.12 0.58
N ASP A 151 11.20 15.30 0.29
CA ASP A 151 12.19 15.98 1.14
C ASP A 151 11.58 16.70 2.37
N LYS A 152 10.27 16.57 2.60
CA LYS A 152 9.62 17.19 3.77
C LYS A 152 10.08 16.53 5.06
N THR A 153 10.15 17.34 6.12
CA THR A 153 10.49 16.88 7.48
C THR A 153 9.27 16.40 8.26
N ASP A 154 8.08 16.85 7.89
CA ASP A 154 6.84 16.56 8.60
C ASP A 154 5.91 15.68 7.76
N ILE A 155 5.37 14.66 8.41
CA ILE A 155 4.41 13.71 7.87
C ILE A 155 3.01 14.18 8.29
N LEU A 156 2.17 14.50 7.30
CA LEU A 156 0.76 14.79 7.54
C LEU A 156 -0.03 13.50 7.80
N ARG A 157 -1.23 13.66 8.37
CA ARG A 157 -2.13 12.54 8.63
C ARG A 157 -2.39 11.68 7.39
N GLU A 158 -2.72 12.32 6.29
CA GLU A 158 -3.03 11.66 5.02
C GLU A 158 -1.82 10.86 4.50
N GLU A 159 -0.62 11.40 4.65
CA GLU A 159 0.63 10.75 4.23
C GLU A 159 0.96 9.53 5.11
N PHE A 160 0.70 9.63 6.41
CA PHE A 160 0.81 8.51 7.36
C PHE A 160 -0.17 7.38 7.01
N LEU A 161 -1.43 7.72 6.75
CA LEU A 161 -2.47 6.77 6.34
C LEU A 161 -2.08 6.11 5.01
N GLU A 162 -1.62 6.89 4.03
CA GLU A 162 -1.20 6.42 2.72
C GLU A 162 -0.09 5.36 2.81
N PHE A 163 0.92 5.59 3.64
CA PHE A 163 1.99 4.62 3.89
C PHE A 163 1.42 3.28 4.38
N HIS A 164 0.52 3.32 5.37
CA HIS A 164 -0.05 2.11 5.95
C HIS A 164 -1.03 1.39 5.01
N TYR A 165 -1.79 2.13 4.18
CA TYR A 165 -2.66 1.53 3.16
C TYR A 165 -1.88 0.70 2.15
N ASN A 166 -0.67 1.12 1.78
CA ASN A 166 0.18 0.39 0.84
C ASN A 166 0.56 -0.99 1.38
N ILE A 167 0.86 -1.08 2.68
CA ILE A 167 1.17 -2.35 3.35
C ILE A 167 -0.10 -3.18 3.53
N PHE A 168 -1.16 -2.55 4.05
CA PHE A 168 -2.42 -3.22 4.36
C PHE A 168 -3.06 -3.86 3.13
N TRP A 169 -3.04 -3.19 1.99
CA TRP A 169 -3.72 -3.71 0.80
C TRP A 169 -3.20 -5.07 0.34
N VAL A 170 -1.92 -5.35 0.54
CA VAL A 170 -1.31 -6.62 0.12
C VAL A 170 -1.33 -7.69 1.21
N MET A 171 -1.56 -7.31 2.48
CA MET A 171 -1.58 -8.26 3.58
C MET A 171 -2.77 -9.24 3.51
N PRO A 172 -2.56 -10.53 3.86
CA PRO A 172 -3.64 -11.50 3.90
C PRO A 172 -4.75 -11.11 4.88
N THR A 173 -5.99 -11.50 4.57
CA THR A 173 -7.17 -11.22 5.41
C THR A 173 -7.05 -11.72 6.85
N TYR A 174 -6.34 -12.82 7.11
CA TYR A 174 -6.13 -13.32 8.49
C TYR A 174 -5.25 -12.39 9.34
N CYS A 175 -4.50 -11.50 8.72
CA CYS A 175 -3.72 -10.48 9.45
C CYS A 175 -4.57 -9.28 9.87
N HIS A 176 -5.75 -9.07 9.27
CA HIS A 176 -6.60 -7.91 9.50
C HIS A 176 -7.08 -7.82 10.95
N GLY A 177 -7.52 -8.94 11.56
CA GLY A 177 -7.99 -8.96 12.94
C GLY A 177 -6.95 -8.56 13.99
N ASN A 178 -5.68 -8.48 13.63
CA ASN A 178 -4.57 -8.04 14.48
C ASN A 178 -3.86 -6.80 13.94
N PHE A 179 -4.40 -6.14 12.92
CA PHE A 179 -3.74 -5.03 12.22
C PHE A 179 -3.41 -3.90 13.17
N ARG A 180 -4.40 -3.39 13.90
CA ARG A 180 -4.21 -2.34 14.91
C ARG A 180 -3.08 -2.65 15.88
N LYS A 181 -3.12 -3.86 16.49
CA LYS A 181 -2.10 -4.29 17.44
C LYS A 181 -0.72 -4.34 16.81
N LYS A 182 -0.61 -4.86 15.60
CA LYS A 182 0.68 -4.95 14.88
C LYS A 182 1.23 -3.56 14.54
N ILE A 183 0.40 -2.67 14.00
CA ILE A 183 0.84 -1.30 13.69
C ILE A 183 1.18 -0.52 14.95
N ALA A 184 0.37 -0.63 16.01
CA ALA A 184 0.67 -0.01 17.28
C ALA A 184 2.00 -0.50 17.86
N SER A 185 2.23 -1.81 17.86
CA SER A 185 3.50 -2.41 18.30
C SER A 185 4.69 -1.97 17.45
N MET A 186 4.50 -1.83 16.14
CA MET A 186 5.50 -1.32 15.21
C MET A 186 5.95 0.11 15.59
N TRP A 187 5.04 0.92 16.11
CA TRP A 187 5.33 2.29 16.56
C TRP A 187 5.50 2.41 18.09
N ASN A 188 5.80 1.29 18.77
CA ASN A 188 5.98 1.24 20.23
C ASN A 188 4.81 1.78 21.05
N ILE A 189 3.60 1.78 20.49
CA ILE A 189 2.38 2.15 21.21
C ILE A 189 1.88 0.92 21.98
N ARG A 190 1.59 1.12 23.28
CA ARG A 190 0.96 0.12 24.16
C ARG A 190 -0.47 0.58 24.44
N PHE A 191 -1.44 -0.27 24.06
CA PHE A 191 -2.84 -0.11 24.47
C PHE A 191 -3.11 -0.84 25.76
#